data_d3bc6681706d5e3bfe36e8a97077aad7
#
_entry.id   d3bc6681706d5e3bfe36e8a97077aad7
#
_cell.length_a   1.000
_cell.length_b   1.000
_cell.length_c   1.000
_cell.angle_alpha   90.00
_cell.angle_beta   90.00
_cell.angle_gamma   90.00
#
_symmetry.space_group_name_H-M   'P 1'
#
loop_
_entity.id
_entity.type
_entity.pdbx_description
1 polymer ?
#
loop_
_entity_poly.entity_id
_entity_poly.type
_entity_poly.pdbx_seq_one_letter_code
_entity_poly.pdbx_strand_id
1 'polypeptide(L)'
;MFQIQDVLIPARFICYILQVLLTISMGFGYEDFILSAIYATEDNVTNIKKDLTTKYWAFLSIFYLIELIEFCILLTGYTLFINLLSLIQIFFHSVTVLILNWFYRDAWESNKIYIPFILGGIIPGLLEVSNLIILSSSNRTISKIK
;
A
#
# COMPACT_ATOMS: atom_id res chain seq x y z
N MET A 1 -25.49 -21.32 -5.77
CA MET A 1 -24.36 -21.70 -4.90
C MET A 1 -23.37 -20.53 -4.90
N PHE A 2 -23.26 -19.79 -3.82
CA PHE A 2 -22.33 -18.65 -3.73
C PHE A 2 -20.91 -19.20 -3.80
N GLN A 3 -20.12 -18.74 -4.78
CA GLN A 3 -18.70 -19.07 -4.82
C GLN A 3 -17.97 -18.07 -3.90
N ILE A 4 -17.00 -18.57 -3.13
CA ILE A 4 -16.18 -17.71 -2.23
C ILE A 4 -15.53 -16.56 -3.02
N GLN A 5 -15.22 -16.76 -4.29
CA GLN A 5 -14.66 -15.74 -5.18
C GLN A 5 -15.61 -14.55 -5.41
N ASP A 6 -16.92 -14.77 -5.43
CA ASP A 6 -17.91 -13.69 -5.63
C ASP A 6 -17.85 -12.63 -4.52
N VAL A 7 -17.31 -13.00 -3.34
CA VAL A 7 -17.14 -12.11 -2.18
C VAL A 7 -15.70 -11.58 -2.09
N LEU A 8 -14.70 -12.45 -2.33
CA LEU A 8 -13.29 -12.08 -2.15
C LEU A 8 -12.81 -11.04 -3.18
N ILE A 9 -13.24 -11.17 -4.44
CA ILE A 9 -12.81 -10.25 -5.50
C ILE A 9 -13.28 -8.81 -5.22
N PRO A 10 -14.58 -8.54 -5.00
CA PRO A 10 -15.02 -7.18 -4.69
C PRO A 10 -14.47 -6.66 -3.36
N ALA A 11 -14.36 -7.51 -2.33
CA ALA A 11 -13.80 -7.11 -1.05
C ALA A 11 -12.35 -6.63 -1.19
N ARG A 12 -11.52 -7.37 -1.92
CA ARG A 12 -10.14 -7.00 -2.19
C ARG A 12 -10.04 -5.66 -2.92
N PHE A 13 -10.86 -5.48 -3.96
CA PHE A 13 -10.90 -4.24 -4.72
C PHE A 13 -11.30 -3.04 -3.84
N ILE A 14 -12.34 -3.21 -3.00
CA ILE A 14 -12.80 -2.16 -2.10
C ILE A 14 -11.71 -1.78 -1.08
N CYS A 15 -11.08 -2.76 -0.42
CA CYS A 15 -10.01 -2.49 0.55
C CYS A 15 -8.82 -1.76 -0.10
N TYR A 16 -8.44 -2.18 -1.30
CA TYR A 16 -7.40 -1.54 -2.07
C TYR A 16 -7.75 -0.08 -2.41
N ILE A 17 -8.94 0.19 -2.95
CA ILE A 17 -9.37 1.55 -3.28
C ILE A 17 -9.43 2.45 -2.05
N LEU A 18 -9.92 1.95 -0.92
CA LEU A 18 -9.91 2.69 0.33
C LEU A 18 -8.50 3.06 0.79
N GLN A 19 -7.54 2.14 0.65
CA GLN A 19 -6.13 2.42 0.95
C GLN A 19 -5.60 3.54 0.05
N VAL A 20 -5.79 3.44 -1.27
CA VAL A 20 -5.33 4.45 -2.24
C VAL A 20 -5.92 5.83 -1.92
N LEU A 21 -7.21 5.91 -1.61
CA LEU A 21 -7.86 7.18 -1.25
C LEU A 21 -7.25 7.79 0.02
N LEU A 22 -6.95 6.98 1.04
CA LEU A 22 -6.30 7.46 2.26
C LEU A 22 -4.85 7.90 1.99
N THR A 23 -4.10 7.16 1.17
CA THR A 23 -2.75 7.54 0.77
C THR A 23 -2.73 8.88 0.03
N ILE A 24 -3.69 9.10 -0.89
CA ILE A 24 -3.86 10.39 -1.56
C ILE A 24 -4.19 11.50 -0.55
N SER A 25 -5.08 11.24 0.41
CA SER A 25 -5.43 12.20 1.46
C SER A 25 -4.21 12.61 2.31
N MET A 26 -3.28 11.70 2.58
CA MET A 26 -2.02 12.01 3.25
C MET A 26 -1.15 12.98 2.46
N GLY A 27 -1.17 12.92 1.11
CA GLY A 27 -0.49 13.89 0.27
C GLY A 27 -1.02 15.32 0.44
N PHE A 28 -2.32 15.48 0.63
CA PHE A 28 -2.94 16.80 0.87
C PHE A 28 -2.71 17.30 2.30
N GLY A 29 -2.66 16.43 3.31
CA GLY A 29 -2.46 16.78 4.72
C GLY A 29 -1.00 16.82 5.18
N TYR A 30 -0.03 16.82 4.26
CA TYR A 30 1.40 16.66 4.59
C TYR A 30 1.93 17.73 5.57
N GLU A 31 1.41 18.96 5.51
CA GLU A 31 1.85 20.05 6.38
C GLU A 31 1.58 19.78 7.86
N ASP A 32 0.42 19.22 8.18
CA ASP A 32 0.04 18.90 9.55
C ASP A 32 0.94 17.83 10.14
N PHE A 33 1.32 16.81 9.34
CA PHE A 33 2.23 15.76 9.77
C PHE A 33 3.66 16.25 9.99
N ILE A 34 4.11 17.22 9.19
CA ILE A 34 5.43 17.82 9.35
C ILE A 34 5.45 18.75 10.55
N LEU A 35 4.41 19.55 10.74
CA LEU A 35 4.29 20.43 11.90
C LEU A 35 4.26 19.63 13.21
N SER A 36 3.52 18.53 13.27
CA SER A 36 3.49 17.66 14.47
C SER A 36 4.87 17.10 14.83
N ALA A 37 5.70 16.77 13.83
CA ALA A 37 7.07 16.31 14.06
C ALA A 37 8.02 17.43 14.51
N ILE A 38 7.79 18.67 14.09
CA ILE A 38 8.62 19.84 14.45
C ILE A 38 8.34 20.29 15.88
N TYR A 39 7.08 20.30 16.31
CA TYR A 39 6.71 20.67 17.69
C TYR A 39 7.37 19.79 18.75
N ALA A 40 7.85 18.61 18.37
CA ALA A 40 8.61 17.73 19.25
C ALA A 40 10.10 18.07 19.37
N THR A 41 10.62 19.05 18.57
CA THR A 41 12.05 19.35 18.48
C THR A 41 12.28 20.86 18.55
N GLU A 42 12.92 21.36 19.60
CA GLU A 42 13.07 22.82 19.88
C GLU A 42 14.12 23.57 19.03
N ASP A 43 14.99 22.92 18.27
CA ASP A 43 16.13 23.55 17.59
C ASP A 43 16.10 23.51 16.06
N ASN A 44 16.47 24.64 15.41
CA ASN A 44 16.69 24.80 13.95
C ASN A 44 15.52 24.41 13.02
N VAL A 45 14.34 24.91 13.30
CA VAL A 45 13.05 24.59 12.66
C VAL A 45 13.07 24.60 11.12
N THR A 46 13.78 25.52 10.48
CA THR A 46 13.74 25.67 9.00
C THR A 46 14.45 24.57 8.24
N ASN A 47 15.64 24.15 8.70
CA ASN A 47 16.42 23.10 8.06
C ASN A 47 15.79 21.72 8.32
N ILE A 48 15.29 21.50 9.53
CA ILE A 48 14.58 20.27 9.92
C ILE A 48 13.29 20.13 9.10
N LYS A 49 12.52 21.20 8.95
CA LYS A 49 11.29 21.20 8.13
C LYS A 49 11.58 20.75 6.70
N LYS A 50 12.63 21.30 6.06
CA LYS A 50 12.99 20.94 4.68
C LYS A 50 13.41 19.47 4.55
N ASP A 51 14.21 18.94 5.46
CA ASP A 51 14.66 17.56 5.46
C ASP A 51 13.49 16.60 5.66
N LEU A 52 12.62 16.85 6.64
CA LEU A 52 11.42 16.06 6.90
C LEU A 52 10.46 16.08 5.72
N THR A 53 10.22 17.24 5.11
CA THR A 53 9.37 17.36 3.92
C THR A 53 9.91 16.53 2.77
N THR A 54 11.22 16.58 2.52
CA THR A 54 11.86 15.82 1.45
C THR A 54 11.73 14.31 1.69
N LYS A 55 11.98 13.85 2.91
CA LYS A 55 11.83 12.44 3.30
C LYS A 55 10.39 11.96 3.17
N TYR A 56 9.44 12.75 3.65
CA TYR A 56 8.01 12.44 3.57
C TYR A 56 7.57 12.25 2.12
N TRP A 57 7.88 13.20 1.24
CA TRP A 57 7.53 13.10 -0.18
C TRP A 57 8.24 11.96 -0.90
N ALA A 58 9.48 11.65 -0.53
CA ALA A 58 10.19 10.50 -1.08
C ALA A 58 9.47 9.17 -0.73
N PHE A 59 9.10 8.98 0.55
CA PHE A 59 8.33 7.80 0.96
C PHE A 59 6.96 7.72 0.29
N LEU A 60 6.24 8.84 0.25
CA LEU A 60 4.91 8.88 -0.34
C LEU A 60 4.95 8.61 -1.85
N SER A 61 5.96 9.13 -2.56
CA SER A 61 6.14 8.89 -4.00
C SER A 61 6.43 7.41 -4.30
N ILE A 62 7.26 6.76 -3.49
CA ILE A 62 7.54 5.33 -3.62
C ILE A 62 6.28 4.52 -3.31
N PHE A 63 5.51 4.93 -2.31
CA PHE A 63 4.26 4.28 -1.96
C PHE A 63 3.24 4.34 -3.11
N TYR A 64 3.04 5.50 -3.73
CA TYR A 64 2.19 5.64 -4.92
C TYR A 64 2.66 4.78 -6.08
N LEU A 65 3.97 4.67 -6.29
CA LEU A 65 4.52 3.80 -7.34
C LEU A 65 4.17 2.32 -7.10
N ILE A 66 4.31 1.86 -5.86
CA ILE A 66 3.98 0.48 -5.49
C ILE A 66 2.47 0.24 -5.66
N GLU A 67 1.61 1.15 -5.17
CA GLU A 67 0.16 1.07 -5.35
C GLU A 67 -0.23 1.07 -6.83
N LEU A 68 0.43 1.85 -7.67
CA LEU A 68 0.19 1.83 -9.11
C LEU A 68 0.54 0.47 -9.74
N ILE A 69 1.65 -0.12 -9.35
CA ILE A 69 2.06 -1.46 -9.81
C ILE A 69 1.03 -2.51 -9.37
N GLU A 70 0.62 -2.50 -8.09
CA GLU A 70 -0.41 -3.38 -7.57
C GLU A 70 -1.73 -3.23 -8.32
N PHE A 71 -2.13 -1.98 -8.64
CA PHE A 71 -3.32 -1.71 -9.43
C PHE A 71 -3.24 -2.32 -10.83
N CYS A 72 -2.11 -2.15 -11.50
CA CYS A 72 -1.90 -2.77 -12.82
C CYS A 72 -2.01 -4.29 -12.75
N ILE A 73 -1.42 -4.92 -11.72
CA ILE A 73 -1.49 -6.37 -11.54
C ILE A 73 -2.94 -6.81 -11.24
N LEU A 74 -3.64 -6.08 -10.38
CA LEU A 74 -5.05 -6.34 -10.08
C LEU A 74 -5.92 -6.32 -11.34
N LEU A 75 -5.68 -5.35 -12.24
CA LEU A 75 -6.40 -5.25 -13.51
C LEU A 75 -6.13 -6.42 -14.47
N THR A 76 -4.98 -7.07 -14.40
CA THR A 76 -4.72 -8.28 -15.21
C THR A 76 -5.59 -9.46 -14.80
N GLY A 77 -6.11 -9.47 -13.58
CA GLY A 77 -6.98 -10.51 -13.04
C GLY A 77 -6.28 -11.83 -12.68
N TYR A 78 -5.00 -12.01 -13.01
CA TYR A 78 -4.30 -13.29 -12.82
C TYR A 78 -4.26 -13.75 -11.36
N THR A 79 -4.15 -12.82 -10.42
CA THR A 79 -4.03 -13.12 -8.99
C THR A 79 -5.37 -13.17 -8.26
N LEU A 80 -6.45 -12.70 -8.91
CA LEU A 80 -7.79 -12.64 -8.31
C LEU A 80 -8.38 -14.03 -8.01
N PHE A 81 -8.00 -15.03 -8.79
CA PHE A 81 -8.54 -16.39 -8.66
C PHE A 81 -7.81 -17.24 -7.61
N ILE A 82 -6.78 -16.71 -6.97
CA ILE A 82 -6.06 -17.38 -5.87
C ILE A 82 -6.69 -16.96 -4.55
N ASN A 83 -7.62 -17.76 -4.03
CA ASN A 83 -8.42 -17.43 -2.84
C ASN A 83 -7.58 -17.10 -1.61
N LEU A 84 -6.53 -17.88 -1.34
CA LEU A 84 -5.64 -17.64 -0.20
C LEU A 84 -4.90 -16.31 -0.35
N LEU A 85 -4.38 -16.01 -1.53
CA LEU A 85 -3.70 -14.75 -1.81
C LEU A 85 -4.65 -13.56 -1.63
N SER A 86 -5.87 -13.67 -2.18
CA SER A 86 -6.88 -12.63 -2.05
C SER A 86 -7.25 -12.37 -0.58
N LEU A 87 -7.35 -13.42 0.25
CA LEU A 87 -7.61 -13.29 1.68
C LEU A 87 -6.46 -12.55 2.40
N ILE A 88 -5.22 -12.93 2.12
CA ILE A 88 -4.04 -12.30 2.70
C ILE A 88 -3.95 -10.82 2.29
N GLN A 89 -4.22 -10.51 1.04
CA GLN A 89 -4.24 -9.15 0.51
C GLN A 89 -5.33 -8.30 1.18
N ILE A 90 -6.55 -8.81 1.31
CA ILE A 90 -7.65 -8.14 2.03
C ILE A 90 -7.22 -7.82 3.46
N PHE A 91 -6.58 -8.77 4.15
CA PHE A 91 -6.09 -8.57 5.51
C PHE A 91 -5.08 -7.42 5.59
N PHE A 92 -4.03 -7.43 4.76
CA PHE A 92 -3.00 -6.40 4.80
C PHE A 92 -3.55 -5.03 4.40
N HIS A 93 -4.34 -4.92 3.34
CA HIS A 93 -4.96 -3.66 2.93
C HIS A 93 -5.92 -3.12 4.01
N SER A 94 -6.73 -3.98 4.65
CA SER A 94 -7.62 -3.57 5.73
C SER A 94 -6.86 -3.05 6.94
N VAL A 95 -5.79 -3.73 7.36
CA VAL A 95 -4.93 -3.29 8.47
C VAL A 95 -4.27 -1.96 8.11
N THR A 96 -3.80 -1.81 6.89
CA THR A 96 -3.19 -0.56 6.42
C THR A 96 -4.19 0.60 6.40
N VAL A 97 -5.42 0.36 5.94
CA VAL A 97 -6.51 1.37 5.98
C VAL A 97 -6.75 1.83 7.42
N LEU A 98 -6.78 0.92 8.39
CA LEU A 98 -6.95 1.28 9.81
C LEU A 98 -5.78 2.11 10.33
N ILE A 99 -4.54 1.72 10.02
CA ILE A 99 -3.33 2.43 10.44
C ILE A 99 -3.25 3.81 9.78
N LEU A 100 -3.54 3.92 8.47
CA LEU A 100 -3.56 5.19 7.75
C LEU A 100 -4.63 6.13 8.30
N ASN A 101 -5.83 5.62 8.59
CA ASN A 101 -6.88 6.42 9.20
C ASN A 101 -6.48 6.91 10.59
N TRP A 102 -5.84 6.07 11.39
CA TRP A 102 -5.31 6.45 12.70
C TRP A 102 -4.18 7.47 12.58
N PHE A 103 -3.25 7.24 11.66
CA PHE A 103 -2.16 8.15 11.35
C PHE A 103 -2.69 9.54 10.96
N TYR A 104 -3.72 9.59 10.11
CA TYR A 104 -4.34 10.84 9.65
C TYR A 104 -5.06 11.56 10.79
N ARG A 105 -5.83 10.83 11.60
CA ARG A 105 -6.64 11.44 12.67
C ARG A 105 -5.80 12.00 13.81
N ASP A 106 -4.76 11.28 14.21
CA ASP A 106 -3.96 11.63 15.38
C ASP A 106 -2.68 12.41 14.99
N ALA A 107 -2.54 12.81 13.72
CA ALA A 107 -1.41 13.55 13.16
C ALA A 107 -0.06 13.00 13.64
N TRP A 108 0.16 11.70 13.43
CA TRP A 108 1.39 11.03 13.87
C TRP A 108 2.63 11.67 13.25
N GLU A 109 3.74 11.58 13.94
CA GLU A 109 5.04 12.06 13.45
C GLU A 109 5.35 11.50 12.06
N SER A 110 5.79 12.36 11.16
CA SER A 110 6.10 12.00 9.77
C SER A 110 7.13 10.88 9.63
N ASN A 111 8.00 10.68 10.63
CA ASN A 111 8.98 9.60 10.64
C ASN A 111 8.35 8.21 10.83
N LYS A 112 7.10 8.09 11.28
CA LYS A 112 6.39 6.80 11.45
C LYS A 112 5.66 6.33 10.17
N ILE A 113 5.74 7.08 9.07
CA ILE A 113 5.11 6.75 7.79
C ILE A 113 5.58 5.39 7.22
N TYR A 114 6.76 4.91 7.64
CA TYR A 114 7.27 3.61 7.19
C TYR A 114 6.38 2.43 7.61
N ILE A 115 5.58 2.55 8.68
CA ILE A 115 4.70 1.47 9.16
C ILE A 115 3.62 1.11 8.13
N PRO A 116 2.73 2.05 7.71
CA PRO A 116 1.74 1.75 6.66
C PRO A 116 2.40 1.45 5.31
N PHE A 117 3.57 2.04 5.01
CA PHE A 117 4.34 1.77 3.81
C PHE A 117 4.79 0.30 3.71
N ILE A 118 5.32 -0.28 4.79
CA ILE A 118 5.73 -1.69 4.81
C ILE A 118 4.52 -2.61 4.71
N LEU A 119 3.48 -2.37 5.53
CA LEU A 119 2.31 -3.23 5.63
C LEU A 119 1.41 -3.16 4.40
N GLY A 120 1.21 -1.98 3.85
CA GLY A 120 0.27 -1.74 2.74
C GLY A 120 0.89 -1.67 1.36
N GLY A 121 2.20 -1.47 1.27
CA GLY A 121 2.91 -1.41 -0.01
C GLY A 121 3.86 -2.58 -0.20
N ILE A 122 4.91 -2.68 0.62
CA ILE A 122 5.99 -3.65 0.38
C ILE A 122 5.48 -5.09 0.47
N ILE A 123 4.78 -5.45 1.54
CA ILE A 123 4.33 -6.85 1.74
C ILE A 123 3.32 -7.27 0.68
N PRO A 124 2.20 -6.55 0.44
CA PRO A 124 1.26 -6.92 -0.62
C PRO A 124 1.91 -6.90 -2.01
N GLY A 125 2.71 -5.88 -2.33
CA GLY A 125 3.38 -5.78 -3.62
C GLY A 125 4.33 -6.93 -3.91
N LEU A 126 5.14 -7.36 -2.92
CA LEU A 126 6.01 -8.53 -3.06
C LEU A 126 5.22 -9.83 -3.26
N LEU A 127 4.10 -9.99 -2.55
CA LEU A 127 3.21 -11.14 -2.71
C LEU A 127 2.62 -11.18 -4.13
N GLU A 128 2.18 -10.05 -4.67
CA GLU A 128 1.65 -9.96 -6.03
C GLU A 128 2.70 -10.31 -7.07
N VAL A 129 3.85 -9.67 -7.03
CA VAL A 129 4.94 -9.89 -7.99
C VAL A 129 5.44 -11.33 -7.94
N SER A 130 5.63 -11.90 -6.75
CA SER A 130 6.09 -13.29 -6.60
C SER A 130 5.08 -14.29 -7.20
N ASN A 131 3.79 -14.09 -6.99
CA ASN A 131 2.76 -14.93 -7.60
C ASN A 131 2.69 -14.79 -9.12
N LEU A 132 2.86 -13.60 -9.66
CA LEU A 132 2.96 -13.39 -11.11
C LEU A 132 4.15 -14.16 -11.72
N ILE A 133 5.31 -14.12 -11.08
CA ILE A 133 6.50 -14.85 -11.53
C ILE A 133 6.24 -16.36 -11.54
N ILE A 134 5.63 -16.90 -10.48
CA ILE A 134 5.30 -18.33 -10.35
C ILE A 134 4.33 -18.74 -11.47
N LEU A 135 3.27 -17.99 -11.69
CA LEU A 135 2.28 -18.27 -12.74
C LEU A 135 2.89 -18.19 -14.14
N SER A 136 3.72 -17.20 -14.40
CA SER A 136 4.41 -17.03 -15.67
C SER A 136 5.38 -18.19 -15.96
N SER A 137 6.12 -18.68 -14.96
CA SER A 137 7.03 -19.80 -15.09
C SER A 137 6.30 -21.11 -15.35
N SER A 138 5.18 -21.36 -14.67
CA SER A 138 4.33 -22.53 -14.85
C SER A 138 3.77 -22.62 -16.27
N ASN A 139 3.28 -21.52 -16.83
CA ASN A 139 2.75 -21.48 -18.18
C ASN A 139 3.83 -21.77 -19.25
N ARG A 140 5.07 -21.34 -19.04
CA ARG A 140 6.20 -21.66 -19.96
C ARG A 140 6.56 -23.15 -19.94
N THR A 141 6.42 -23.80 -18.81
CA THR A 141 6.71 -25.25 -18.69
C THR A 141 5.67 -26.07 -19.45
N ILE A 142 4.39 -25.71 -19.35
CA ILE A 142 3.29 -26.38 -20.05
C ILE A 142 3.41 -26.20 -21.57
N SER A 143 3.82 -25.03 -22.05
CA SER A 143 3.97 -24.76 -23.49
C SER A 143 5.15 -25.52 -24.15
N LYS A 144 6.12 -26.01 -23.36
CA LYS A 144 7.26 -26.81 -23.86
C LYS A 144 6.96 -28.30 -23.93
N ILE A 145 5.87 -28.76 -23.33
CA ILE A 145 5.47 -30.18 -23.28
C ILE A 145 4.45 -30.51 -24.40
N LYS A 146 3.89 -29.50 -25.04
CA LYS A 146 3.06 -29.64 -26.25
C LYS A 146 3.90 -29.50 -27.51
#